data_94e273dda96bae73f977edbf0f901092
#
_entry.id   94e273dda96bae73f977edbf0f901092
#
_cell.length_a   1.000
_cell.length_b   1.000
_cell.length_c   1.000
_cell.angle_alpha   90.00
_cell.angle_beta   90.00
_cell.angle_gamma   90.00
#
_symmetry.space_group_name_H-M   'P 1'
#
loop_
_entity.id
_entity.type
_entity.pdbx_description
1 polymer ?
#
loop_
_entity_poly.entity_id
_entity_poly.type
_entity_poly.pdbx_seq_one_letter_code
_entity_poly.pdbx_strand_id
1 'polypeptide(L)'
;MPNRRQFVQAVAGAAAGVLGSRGPVFGQAQGPARRQISIAGRRVPVVDIHAHCGVAPVAPVVKGTAFEANGNVAGGQVLNAARVATMDSQGVDYQALSINGFWWYAITDRDLADRIVRAQNEGLAAWCRQHPDRFVAFASSSLQFPDLAAAQIEDGVKRLGLRGAAIGGHVNGQDLSDPRFDPFWAKAAQLGELVFMHPNGAENIIRTGALGGRGDLGNIIGNPLETTYFLSRLIFDGVFDRFPTLKVGAAHAGGYLPSYFGRTEVACDVRPNAKCANTKRPREYLRSQILADTMVFSDEGLRHLVAEMGANQIVYGTDVPFNWPLTLDIVLKASFLSEADKTAILGGNLMRLLRIR
;
A
#
# COMPACT_ATOMS: atom_id res chain seq x y z
N MET A 1 -19.13 -16.34 -53.16
CA MET A 1 -17.81 -16.65 -52.60
C MET A 1 -16.81 -16.57 -53.72
N PRO A 2 -15.79 -15.72 -53.67
CA PRO A 2 -14.78 -15.63 -54.72
C PRO A 2 -13.96 -16.92 -54.76
N ASN A 3 -13.62 -17.40 -55.96
CA ASN A 3 -12.91 -18.65 -56.12
C ASN A 3 -11.39 -18.45 -55.92
N ARG A 4 -10.66 -19.55 -55.76
CA ARG A 4 -9.23 -19.61 -55.43
C ARG A 4 -8.34 -18.79 -56.41
N ARG A 5 -8.77 -18.61 -57.62
CA ARG A 5 -8.06 -17.86 -58.69
C ARG A 5 -8.16 -16.34 -58.49
N GLN A 6 -9.31 -15.86 -57.98
CA GLN A 6 -9.51 -14.44 -57.65
C GLN A 6 -8.76 -14.01 -56.37
N PHE A 7 -8.56 -14.94 -55.44
CA PHE A 7 -7.76 -14.70 -54.25
C PHE A 7 -6.27 -14.58 -54.58
N VAL A 8 -5.74 -15.42 -55.48
CA VAL A 8 -4.33 -15.37 -55.90
C VAL A 8 -4.02 -14.11 -56.72
N GLN A 9 -4.97 -13.62 -57.51
CA GLN A 9 -4.78 -12.37 -58.28
C GLN A 9 -4.82 -11.11 -57.40
N ALA A 10 -5.56 -11.15 -56.27
CA ALA A 10 -5.57 -10.05 -55.30
C ALA A 10 -4.27 -9.98 -54.46
N VAL A 11 -3.58 -11.11 -54.27
CA VAL A 11 -2.31 -11.16 -53.52
C VAL A 11 -1.11 -10.79 -54.41
N ALA A 12 -1.19 -11.08 -55.74
CA ALA A 12 -0.10 -10.73 -56.70
C ALA A 12 -0.07 -9.25 -57.08
N GLY A 13 -1.17 -8.50 -56.89
CA GLY A 13 -1.24 -7.06 -57.16
C GLY A 13 -0.64 -6.17 -56.05
N ALA A 14 -0.41 -6.73 -54.86
CA ALA A 14 0.09 -5.97 -53.71
C ALA A 14 1.63 -5.97 -53.55
N ALA A 15 2.36 -6.72 -54.40
CA ALA A 15 3.82 -6.87 -54.29
C ALA A 15 4.68 -5.99 -55.22
N ALA A 16 4.07 -5.14 -56.06
CA ALA A 16 4.80 -4.33 -57.04
C ALA A 16 4.81 -2.81 -56.78
N GLY A 17 4.39 -2.37 -55.59
CA GLY A 17 4.22 -0.94 -55.25
C GLY A 17 5.13 -0.39 -54.15
N VAL A 18 6.18 -1.09 -53.72
CA VAL A 18 7.02 -0.65 -52.58
C VAL A 18 8.46 -0.41 -53.01
N LEU A 19 8.67 0.55 -53.90
CA LEU A 19 9.98 1.21 -54.08
C LEU A 19 9.73 2.66 -54.55
N GLY A 20 9.69 3.60 -53.59
CA GLY A 20 9.78 5.01 -53.89
C GLY A 20 8.65 5.93 -53.40
N SER A 21 8.26 5.86 -52.14
CA SER A 21 7.69 7.02 -51.46
C SER A 21 8.10 7.00 -49.98
N ARG A 22 8.76 8.06 -49.52
CA ARG A 22 8.87 8.38 -48.10
C ARG A 22 7.45 8.65 -47.61
N GLY A 23 6.72 7.58 -47.29
CA GLY A 23 5.45 7.67 -46.58
C GLY A 23 5.67 8.29 -45.21
N PRO A 24 4.67 9.02 -44.67
CA PRO A 24 4.77 9.53 -43.32
C PRO A 24 5.02 8.35 -42.38
N VAL A 25 6.08 8.45 -41.57
CA VAL A 25 6.30 7.60 -40.42
C VAL A 25 5.00 7.70 -39.61
N PHE A 26 4.21 6.64 -39.59
CA PHE A 26 3.10 6.55 -38.63
C PHE A 26 3.72 6.72 -37.26
N GLY A 27 3.63 7.92 -36.72
CA GLY A 27 3.99 8.19 -35.34
C GLY A 27 3.22 7.17 -34.49
N GLN A 28 3.94 6.39 -33.71
CA GLN A 28 3.31 5.59 -32.65
C GLN A 28 2.34 6.55 -31.99
N ALA A 29 1.05 6.21 -31.95
CA ALA A 29 0.07 6.97 -31.18
C ALA A 29 0.61 7.09 -29.78
N GLN A 30 1.10 8.28 -29.43
CA GLN A 30 1.51 8.57 -28.07
C GLN A 30 0.27 8.32 -27.23
N GLY A 31 0.37 7.40 -26.28
CA GLY A 31 -0.67 7.20 -25.28
C GLY A 31 -1.07 8.54 -24.65
N PRO A 32 -2.23 8.66 -24.05
CA PRO A 32 -2.69 9.92 -23.47
C PRO A 32 -1.60 10.51 -22.60
N ALA A 33 -1.31 11.80 -22.80
CA ALA A 33 -0.26 12.49 -22.08
C ALA A 33 -0.54 12.36 -20.55
N ARG A 34 0.50 12.04 -19.78
CA ARG A 34 0.40 11.90 -18.33
C ARG A 34 -0.19 13.17 -17.70
N ARG A 35 -1.26 13.02 -16.92
CA ARG A 35 -1.85 14.11 -16.15
C ARG A 35 -0.79 14.71 -15.22
N GLN A 36 -0.52 16.00 -15.34
CA GLN A 36 0.43 16.73 -14.50
C GLN A 36 -0.30 17.44 -13.38
N ILE A 37 0.13 17.23 -12.14
CA ILE A 37 -0.42 17.92 -10.97
C ILE A 37 0.46 19.11 -10.64
N SER A 38 -0.16 20.29 -10.47
CA SER A 38 0.53 21.52 -10.13
C SER A 38 -0.17 22.26 -9.01
N ILE A 39 0.59 22.87 -8.10
CA ILE A 39 0.13 23.74 -7.04
C ILE A 39 0.86 25.08 -7.20
N ALA A 40 0.13 26.19 -7.28
CA ALA A 40 0.68 27.52 -7.53
C ALA A 40 1.65 27.57 -8.74
N GLY A 41 1.29 26.87 -9.82
CA GLY A 41 2.10 26.81 -11.04
C GLY A 41 3.35 25.93 -10.97
N ARG A 42 3.63 25.28 -9.85
CA ARG A 42 4.77 24.35 -9.67
C ARG A 42 4.30 22.91 -9.76
N ARG A 43 5.02 22.10 -10.52
CA ARG A 43 4.79 20.65 -10.60
C ARG A 43 4.97 20.00 -9.22
N VAL A 44 4.00 19.19 -8.81
CA VAL A 44 4.05 18.43 -7.56
C VAL A 44 4.03 16.94 -7.90
N PRO A 45 4.99 16.14 -7.45
CA PRO A 45 4.94 14.69 -7.59
C PRO A 45 3.83 14.12 -6.70
N VAL A 46 3.09 13.14 -7.24
CA VAL A 46 2.06 12.40 -6.51
C VAL A 46 2.54 10.98 -6.26
N VAL A 47 2.62 10.60 -4.99
CA VAL A 47 3.08 9.28 -4.56
C VAL A 47 1.96 8.57 -3.82
N ASP A 48 1.54 7.43 -4.33
CA ASP A 48 0.46 6.60 -3.79
C ASP A 48 1.05 5.49 -2.91
N ILE A 49 0.72 5.52 -1.61
CA ILE A 49 1.18 4.49 -0.65
C ILE A 49 0.34 3.21 -0.70
N HIS A 50 -0.91 3.32 -1.17
CA HIS A 50 -1.92 2.29 -1.01
C HIS A 50 -2.23 1.63 -2.37
N ALA A 51 -1.31 0.76 -2.79
CA ALA A 51 -1.32 0.19 -4.13
C ALA A 51 -1.11 -1.33 -4.09
N HIS A 52 -2.23 -2.07 -4.16
CA HIS A 52 -2.23 -3.53 -4.15
C HIS A 52 -1.65 -4.12 -5.43
N CYS A 53 -0.91 -5.21 -5.29
CA CYS A 53 -0.44 -6.01 -6.42
C CYS A 53 -0.24 -7.47 -6.01
N GLY A 54 -0.01 -8.31 -7.02
CA GLY A 54 0.50 -9.65 -6.87
C GLY A 54 1.65 -9.89 -7.84
N VAL A 55 2.45 -10.91 -7.61
CA VAL A 55 3.60 -11.25 -8.44
C VAL A 55 3.58 -12.72 -8.86
N ALA A 56 3.77 -12.95 -10.16
CA ALA A 56 3.71 -14.29 -10.77
C ALA A 56 4.71 -15.33 -10.20
N PRO A 57 5.91 -14.96 -9.71
CA PRO A 57 6.86 -15.93 -9.15
C PRO A 57 6.37 -16.75 -7.95
N VAL A 58 5.25 -16.36 -7.32
CA VAL A 58 4.65 -17.13 -6.21
C VAL A 58 3.97 -18.41 -6.69
N ALA A 59 3.35 -18.41 -7.88
CA ALA A 59 2.57 -19.54 -8.39
C ALA A 59 3.34 -20.88 -8.42
N PRO A 60 4.57 -20.98 -8.95
CA PRO A 60 5.32 -22.24 -8.93
C PRO A 60 5.70 -22.68 -7.52
N VAL A 61 5.86 -21.78 -6.56
CA VAL A 61 6.24 -22.10 -5.17
C VAL A 61 5.11 -22.79 -4.43
N VAL A 62 3.85 -22.37 -4.68
CA VAL A 62 2.67 -22.94 -4.00
C VAL A 62 1.99 -24.07 -4.76
N LYS A 63 2.46 -24.40 -5.97
CA LYS A 63 1.90 -25.48 -6.79
C LYS A 63 1.90 -26.80 -6.03
N GLY A 64 0.74 -27.48 -6.03
CA GLY A 64 0.55 -28.76 -5.32
C GLY A 64 0.39 -28.63 -3.80
N THR A 65 0.35 -27.42 -3.25
CA THR A 65 0.05 -27.17 -1.83
C THR A 65 -1.41 -26.77 -1.63
N ALA A 66 -1.88 -26.73 -0.39
CA ALA A 66 -3.21 -26.20 -0.04
C ALA A 66 -3.38 -24.70 -0.41
N PHE A 67 -2.29 -24.00 -0.71
CA PHE A 67 -2.25 -22.58 -1.04
C PHE A 67 -2.11 -22.31 -2.55
N GLU A 68 -2.23 -23.30 -3.40
CA GLU A 68 -2.03 -23.17 -4.86
C GLU A 68 -2.89 -22.05 -5.47
N ALA A 69 -4.14 -21.92 -5.05
CA ALA A 69 -5.05 -20.87 -5.52
C ALA A 69 -4.53 -19.44 -5.22
N ASN A 70 -3.82 -19.26 -4.11
CA ASN A 70 -3.26 -17.97 -3.70
C ASN A 70 -2.05 -17.51 -4.56
N GLY A 71 -1.45 -18.42 -5.32
CA GLY A 71 -0.39 -18.08 -6.27
C GLY A 71 -0.87 -17.38 -7.54
N ASN A 72 -2.18 -17.40 -7.81
CA ASN A 72 -2.75 -16.82 -9.02
C ASN A 72 -2.96 -15.30 -8.85
N VAL A 73 -2.32 -14.53 -9.71
CA VAL A 73 -2.51 -13.07 -9.77
C VAL A 73 -3.47 -12.75 -10.90
N ALA A 74 -4.55 -12.03 -10.63
CA ALA A 74 -5.58 -11.72 -11.60
C ALA A 74 -6.06 -10.27 -11.51
N GLY A 75 -6.77 -9.83 -12.54
CA GLY A 75 -7.43 -8.53 -12.58
C GLY A 75 -6.47 -7.36 -12.41
N GLY A 76 -6.90 -6.35 -11.70
CA GLY A 76 -6.14 -5.12 -11.47
C GLY A 76 -4.90 -5.26 -10.58
N GLN A 77 -4.70 -6.43 -9.94
CA GLN A 77 -3.48 -6.71 -9.18
C GLN A 77 -2.28 -7.07 -10.05
N VAL A 78 -2.50 -7.37 -11.33
CA VAL A 78 -1.43 -7.71 -12.27
C VAL A 78 -0.60 -6.45 -12.57
N LEU A 79 0.72 -6.57 -12.41
CA LEU A 79 1.68 -5.53 -12.78
C LEU A 79 1.94 -5.59 -14.29
N ASN A 80 1.46 -4.59 -15.03
CA ASN A 80 1.55 -4.52 -16.49
C ASN A 80 1.45 -3.06 -17.01
N ALA A 81 1.52 -2.88 -18.32
CA ALA A 81 1.45 -1.56 -18.96
C ALA A 81 0.10 -0.83 -18.70
N ALA A 82 -1.02 -1.56 -18.56
CA ALA A 82 -2.31 -0.93 -18.28
C ALA A 82 -2.32 -0.24 -16.91
N ARG A 83 -1.61 -0.79 -15.92
CA ARG A 83 -1.45 -0.14 -14.62
C ARG A 83 -0.71 1.19 -14.74
N VAL A 84 0.37 1.23 -15.53
CA VAL A 84 1.11 2.48 -15.78
C VAL A 84 0.22 3.51 -16.47
N ALA A 85 -0.58 3.10 -17.48
CA ALA A 85 -1.52 3.98 -18.17
C ALA A 85 -2.60 4.52 -17.20
N THR A 86 -3.07 3.71 -16.26
CA THR A 86 -4.00 4.15 -15.21
C THR A 86 -3.35 5.21 -14.31
N MET A 87 -2.13 4.99 -13.84
CA MET A 87 -1.37 5.99 -13.07
C MET A 87 -1.24 7.30 -13.84
N ASP A 88 -0.92 7.24 -15.14
CA ASP A 88 -0.78 8.42 -15.98
C ASP A 88 -2.08 9.21 -16.09
N SER A 89 -3.20 8.53 -16.27
CA SER A 89 -4.53 9.17 -16.36
C SER A 89 -4.95 9.79 -15.02
N GLN A 90 -4.56 9.19 -13.90
CA GLN A 90 -4.86 9.66 -12.55
C GLN A 90 -3.91 10.76 -12.06
N GLY A 91 -2.77 10.94 -12.73
CA GLY A 91 -1.73 11.89 -12.30
C GLY A 91 -0.85 11.38 -11.18
N VAL A 92 -0.78 10.05 -11.00
CA VAL A 92 0.08 9.39 -10.01
C VAL A 92 1.47 9.18 -10.62
N ASP A 93 2.48 9.69 -9.95
CA ASP A 93 3.86 9.58 -10.39
C ASP A 93 4.50 8.27 -9.94
N TYR A 94 4.35 7.95 -8.67
CA TYR A 94 4.89 6.73 -8.07
C TYR A 94 3.81 5.96 -7.34
N GLN A 95 3.89 4.64 -7.37
CA GLN A 95 3.17 3.76 -6.46
C GLN A 95 4.16 2.99 -5.58
N ALA A 96 3.86 2.97 -4.27
CA ALA A 96 4.51 2.07 -3.33
C ALA A 96 3.69 0.78 -3.25
N LEU A 97 4.17 -0.25 -3.92
CA LEU A 97 3.47 -1.51 -4.10
C LEU A 97 3.49 -2.35 -2.82
N SER A 98 2.36 -3.00 -2.52
CA SER A 98 2.26 -3.99 -1.45
C SER A 98 1.46 -5.22 -1.90
N ILE A 99 1.87 -6.41 -1.43
CA ILE A 99 1.08 -7.63 -1.56
C ILE A 99 0.29 -7.77 -0.26
N ASN A 100 -1.03 -7.66 -0.35
CA ASN A 100 -1.93 -7.68 0.79
C ASN A 100 -2.72 -9.00 0.84
N GLY A 101 -3.60 -9.15 1.85
CA GLY A 101 -4.33 -10.38 2.10
C GLY A 101 -3.61 -11.36 3.02
N PHE A 102 -2.29 -11.26 3.17
CA PHE A 102 -1.43 -11.91 4.16
C PHE A 102 -1.72 -13.39 4.43
N TRP A 103 -2.30 -14.08 3.44
CA TRP A 103 -2.72 -15.48 3.53
C TRP A 103 -1.58 -16.43 3.92
N TRP A 104 -0.32 -16.06 3.62
CA TRP A 104 0.86 -16.85 3.98
C TRP A 104 1.13 -16.89 5.49
N TYR A 105 0.47 -16.05 6.29
CA TYR A 105 0.57 -16.15 7.75
C TYR A 105 -0.05 -17.45 8.31
N ALA A 106 -0.96 -18.09 7.56
CA ALA A 106 -1.52 -19.40 7.92
C ALA A 106 -0.55 -20.58 7.71
N ILE A 107 0.59 -20.36 7.07
CA ILE A 107 1.55 -21.40 6.74
C ILE A 107 2.40 -21.71 7.96
N THR A 108 2.34 -22.97 8.41
CA THR A 108 3.10 -23.49 9.57
C THR A 108 4.47 -24.06 9.18
N ASP A 109 4.68 -24.42 7.90
CA ASP A 109 5.96 -24.81 7.36
C ASP A 109 6.83 -23.56 7.15
N ARG A 110 7.89 -23.45 7.94
CA ARG A 110 8.80 -22.31 7.92
C ARG A 110 9.55 -22.15 6.59
N ASP A 111 9.97 -23.26 5.99
CA ASP A 111 10.72 -23.24 4.73
C ASP A 111 9.82 -22.86 3.55
N LEU A 112 8.56 -23.31 3.55
CA LEU A 112 7.57 -22.88 2.56
C LEU A 112 7.26 -21.40 2.72
N ALA A 113 7.06 -20.92 3.95
CA ALA A 113 6.81 -19.51 4.23
C ALA A 113 7.97 -18.63 3.74
N ASP A 114 9.22 -19.04 3.98
CA ASP A 114 10.42 -18.32 3.49
C ASP A 114 10.47 -18.28 1.96
N ARG A 115 10.25 -19.40 1.29
CA ARG A 115 10.25 -19.47 -0.18
C ARG A 115 9.18 -18.58 -0.80
N ILE A 116 7.98 -18.53 -0.22
CA ILE A 116 6.90 -17.67 -0.70
C ILE A 116 7.26 -16.19 -0.56
N VAL A 117 7.71 -15.78 0.62
CA VAL A 117 8.09 -14.38 0.87
C VAL A 117 9.28 -13.97 0.00
N ARG A 118 10.25 -14.85 -0.18
CA ARG A 118 11.37 -14.61 -1.10
C ARG A 118 10.88 -14.39 -2.54
N ALA A 119 9.98 -15.24 -3.05
CA ALA A 119 9.41 -15.09 -4.38
C ALA A 119 8.61 -13.78 -4.52
N GLN A 120 7.85 -13.39 -3.48
CA GLN A 120 7.14 -12.11 -3.44
C GLN A 120 8.12 -10.93 -3.54
N ASN A 121 9.12 -10.88 -2.67
CA ASN A 121 10.06 -9.78 -2.58
C ASN A 121 10.95 -9.66 -3.82
N GLU A 122 11.42 -10.77 -4.37
CA GLU A 122 12.19 -10.80 -5.63
C GLU A 122 11.33 -10.34 -6.83
N GLY A 123 10.07 -10.77 -6.88
CA GLY A 123 9.12 -10.35 -7.91
C GLY A 123 8.85 -8.85 -7.86
N LEU A 124 8.59 -8.29 -6.68
CA LEU A 124 8.42 -6.86 -6.46
C LEU A 124 9.68 -6.06 -6.88
N ALA A 125 10.85 -6.50 -6.42
CA ALA A 125 12.11 -5.85 -6.74
C ALA A 125 12.42 -5.91 -8.25
N ALA A 126 12.10 -7.01 -8.92
CA ALA A 126 12.28 -7.14 -10.37
C ALA A 126 11.41 -6.12 -11.13
N TRP A 127 10.15 -5.96 -10.74
CA TRP A 127 9.26 -4.97 -11.34
C TRP A 127 9.74 -3.53 -11.09
N CYS A 128 10.11 -3.20 -9.87
CA CYS A 128 10.63 -1.87 -9.54
C CYS A 128 11.92 -1.53 -10.32
N ARG A 129 12.80 -2.51 -10.54
CA ARG A 129 14.00 -2.30 -11.37
C ARG A 129 13.69 -2.06 -12.85
N GLN A 130 12.60 -2.61 -13.37
CA GLN A 130 12.16 -2.38 -14.75
C GLN A 130 11.50 -0.99 -14.92
N HIS A 131 10.95 -0.44 -13.84
CA HIS A 131 10.22 0.83 -13.84
C HIS A 131 10.64 1.72 -12.64
N PRO A 132 11.93 2.09 -12.54
CA PRO A 132 12.49 2.73 -11.34
C PRO A 132 11.96 4.16 -11.11
N ASP A 133 11.40 4.78 -12.14
CA ASP A 133 10.78 6.11 -12.14
C ASP A 133 9.27 6.10 -11.84
N ARG A 134 8.71 4.91 -11.57
CA ARG A 134 7.26 4.72 -11.37
C ARG A 134 6.90 3.92 -10.11
N PHE A 135 7.77 3.01 -9.67
CA PHE A 135 7.44 2.09 -8.58
C PHE A 135 8.55 1.97 -7.56
N VAL A 136 8.12 1.96 -6.32
CA VAL A 136 8.85 1.39 -5.18
C VAL A 136 7.96 0.32 -4.56
N ALA A 137 8.47 -0.52 -3.66
CA ALA A 137 7.65 -1.55 -3.04
C ALA A 137 8.04 -1.79 -1.58
N PHE A 138 7.08 -2.27 -0.80
CA PHE A 138 7.27 -2.78 0.55
C PHE A 138 7.56 -4.28 0.53
N ALA A 139 8.44 -4.74 1.40
CA ALA A 139 8.72 -6.15 1.56
C ALA A 139 7.55 -6.88 2.24
N SER A 140 7.21 -8.05 1.75
CA SER A 140 6.44 -9.04 2.50
C SER A 140 7.31 -9.69 3.56
N SER A 141 6.70 -10.22 4.63
CA SER A 141 7.40 -10.94 5.69
C SER A 141 6.54 -12.06 6.28
N SER A 142 7.17 -13.08 6.84
CA SER A 142 6.52 -14.23 7.49
C SER A 142 6.38 -13.95 8.98
N LEU A 143 5.47 -13.05 9.38
CA LEU A 143 5.33 -12.61 10.77
C LEU A 143 4.94 -13.73 11.76
N GLN A 144 4.37 -14.85 11.29
CA GLN A 144 4.17 -16.04 12.13
C GLN A 144 5.49 -16.61 12.67
N PHE A 145 6.64 -16.23 12.05
CA PHE A 145 8.00 -16.51 12.48
C PHE A 145 8.77 -15.18 12.61
N PRO A 146 8.66 -14.45 13.73
CA PRO A 146 9.14 -13.07 13.85
C PRO A 146 10.64 -12.87 13.61
N ASP A 147 11.46 -13.85 13.95
CA ASP A 147 12.90 -13.85 13.67
C ASP A 147 13.20 -13.98 12.18
N LEU A 148 12.47 -14.84 11.47
CA LEU A 148 12.52 -14.96 10.01
C LEU A 148 12.02 -13.67 9.34
N ALA A 149 10.90 -13.12 9.83
CA ALA A 149 10.35 -11.86 9.32
C ALA A 149 11.37 -10.72 9.42
N ALA A 150 12.09 -10.61 10.54
CA ALA A 150 13.17 -9.64 10.72
C ALA A 150 14.30 -9.82 9.67
N ALA A 151 14.71 -11.05 9.41
CA ALA A 151 15.71 -11.33 8.37
C ALA A 151 15.19 -11.01 6.97
N GLN A 152 13.93 -11.33 6.68
CA GLN A 152 13.30 -11.09 5.37
C GLN A 152 13.16 -9.61 5.04
N ILE A 153 12.78 -8.76 6.02
CA ILE A 153 12.73 -7.30 5.76
C ILE A 153 14.13 -6.70 5.63
N GLU A 154 15.12 -7.20 6.37
CA GLU A 154 16.51 -6.77 6.19
C GLU A 154 17.02 -7.10 4.79
N ASP A 155 16.82 -8.33 4.32
CA ASP A 155 17.17 -8.75 2.96
C ASP A 155 16.42 -7.93 1.90
N GLY A 156 15.11 -7.72 2.08
CA GLY A 156 14.28 -6.91 1.20
C GLY A 156 14.81 -5.48 1.05
N VAL A 157 15.19 -4.84 2.15
CA VAL A 157 15.71 -3.47 2.13
C VAL A 157 17.15 -3.41 1.61
N LYS A 158 18.05 -4.20 2.16
CA LYS A 158 19.49 -4.08 1.88
C LYS A 158 19.91 -4.67 0.54
N ARG A 159 19.38 -5.85 0.19
CA ARG A 159 19.74 -6.54 -1.06
C ARG A 159 18.82 -6.20 -2.21
N LEU A 160 17.51 -6.16 -1.97
CA LEU A 160 16.52 -6.00 -3.03
C LEU A 160 16.13 -4.53 -3.28
N GLY A 161 16.45 -3.61 -2.37
CA GLY A 161 16.14 -2.18 -2.50
C GLY A 161 14.68 -1.82 -2.25
N LEU A 162 13.94 -2.69 -1.55
CA LEU A 162 12.57 -2.41 -1.11
C LEU A 162 12.56 -1.32 -0.03
N ARG A 163 11.44 -0.63 0.16
CA ARG A 163 11.36 0.62 0.93
C ARG A 163 10.53 0.47 2.21
N GLY A 164 10.74 -0.61 2.95
CA GLY A 164 10.04 -0.91 4.18
C GLY A 164 9.32 -2.25 4.12
N ALA A 165 8.27 -2.43 4.91
CA ALA A 165 7.49 -3.66 4.96
C ALA A 165 5.99 -3.38 4.86
N ALA A 166 5.24 -4.32 4.26
CA ALA A 166 3.78 -4.37 4.33
C ALA A 166 3.34 -5.50 5.25
N ILE A 167 2.39 -5.22 6.14
CA ILE A 167 1.88 -6.18 7.14
C ILE A 167 0.36 -6.11 7.29
N GLY A 168 -0.25 -7.20 7.78
CA GLY A 168 -1.62 -7.21 8.29
C GLY A 168 -1.74 -6.60 9.69
N GLY A 169 -2.94 -6.46 10.21
CA GLY A 169 -3.18 -5.95 11.57
C GLY A 169 -3.01 -7.00 12.66
N HIS A 170 -2.97 -8.27 12.28
CA HIS A 170 -2.76 -9.40 13.19
C HIS A 170 -2.09 -10.58 12.48
N VAL A 171 -1.55 -11.52 13.24
CA VAL A 171 -1.05 -12.80 12.73
C VAL A 171 -1.87 -13.94 13.32
N ASN A 172 -2.76 -14.51 12.50
CA ASN A 172 -3.63 -15.61 12.93
C ASN A 172 -4.39 -15.30 14.25
N GLY A 173 -4.91 -14.06 14.37
CA GLY A 173 -5.61 -13.57 15.55
C GLY A 173 -4.72 -13.08 16.69
N GLN A 174 -3.41 -13.12 16.55
CA GLN A 174 -2.48 -12.62 17.57
C GLN A 174 -2.13 -11.16 17.33
N ASP A 175 -2.20 -10.36 18.39
CA ASP A 175 -1.90 -8.94 18.36
C ASP A 175 -0.42 -8.69 18.10
N LEU A 176 -0.10 -7.81 17.17
CA LEU A 176 1.28 -7.46 16.82
C LEU A 176 2.00 -6.61 17.88
N SER A 177 1.30 -6.22 18.95
CA SER A 177 1.89 -5.60 20.14
C SER A 177 2.53 -6.59 21.11
N ASP A 178 2.24 -7.90 20.95
CA ASP A 178 2.86 -8.96 21.77
C ASP A 178 4.38 -8.94 21.61
N PRO A 179 5.15 -8.99 22.72
CA PRO A 179 6.62 -8.96 22.70
C PRO A 179 7.28 -10.03 21.80
N ARG A 180 6.59 -11.11 21.47
CA ARG A 180 7.11 -12.10 20.50
C ARG A 180 7.43 -11.47 19.12
N PHE A 181 6.77 -10.37 18.75
CA PHE A 181 7.01 -9.65 17.51
C PHE A 181 8.09 -8.58 17.62
N ASP A 182 8.65 -8.33 18.79
CA ASP A 182 9.72 -7.37 19.00
C ASP A 182 10.94 -7.56 18.07
N PRO A 183 11.36 -8.77 17.68
CA PRO A 183 12.43 -8.93 16.70
C PRO A 183 12.15 -8.24 15.36
N PHE A 184 10.91 -8.31 14.88
CA PHE A 184 10.47 -7.62 13.65
C PHE A 184 10.46 -6.10 13.85
N TRP A 185 9.85 -5.60 14.92
CA TRP A 185 9.77 -4.17 15.22
C TRP A 185 11.14 -3.55 15.43
N ALA A 186 12.02 -4.22 16.15
CA ALA A 186 13.40 -3.81 16.35
C ALA A 186 14.15 -3.68 15.03
N LYS A 187 13.98 -4.65 14.12
CA LYS A 187 14.61 -4.61 12.80
C LYS A 187 14.06 -3.48 11.95
N ALA A 188 12.75 -3.28 11.91
CA ALA A 188 12.12 -2.19 11.17
C ALA A 188 12.62 -0.82 11.67
N ALA A 189 12.67 -0.63 12.99
CA ALA A 189 13.19 0.57 13.64
C ALA A 189 14.70 0.79 13.35
N GLN A 190 15.49 -0.27 13.40
CA GLN A 190 16.93 -0.25 13.08
C GLN A 190 17.21 0.16 11.63
N LEU A 191 16.40 -0.32 10.69
CA LEU A 191 16.52 0.01 9.28
C LEU A 191 16.02 1.44 8.99
N GLY A 192 15.24 2.04 9.89
CA GLY A 192 14.63 3.36 9.70
C GLY A 192 13.58 3.37 8.58
N GLU A 193 12.93 2.22 8.36
CA GLU A 193 11.98 2.02 7.27
C GLU A 193 10.53 2.15 7.74
N LEU A 194 9.67 2.54 6.81
CA LEU A 194 8.23 2.60 7.03
C LEU A 194 7.64 1.19 7.03
N VAL A 195 6.79 0.89 8.01
CA VAL A 195 5.93 -0.31 8.00
C VAL A 195 4.52 0.13 7.62
N PHE A 196 4.03 -0.32 6.47
CA PHE A 196 2.68 -0.04 6.01
C PHE A 196 1.74 -1.19 6.42
N MET A 197 0.76 -0.85 7.25
CA MET A 197 -0.26 -1.79 7.70
C MET A 197 -1.50 -1.68 6.80
N HIS A 198 -1.95 -2.82 6.27
CA HIS A 198 -3.24 -2.96 5.60
C HIS A 198 -4.09 -4.02 6.31
N PRO A 199 -5.36 -3.73 6.65
CA PRO A 199 -6.22 -4.69 7.33
C PRO A 199 -6.55 -5.90 6.44
N ASN A 200 -6.88 -7.00 7.10
CA ASN A 200 -7.32 -8.26 6.48
C ASN A 200 -8.75 -8.63 6.86
N GLY A 201 -9.40 -7.78 7.67
CA GLY A 201 -10.72 -7.95 8.23
C GLY A 201 -10.70 -8.10 9.75
N ALA A 202 -11.84 -7.84 10.40
CA ALA A 202 -11.96 -7.76 11.85
C ALA A 202 -12.44 -9.06 12.52
N GLU A 203 -12.46 -10.19 11.80
CA GLU A 203 -12.99 -11.45 12.35
C GLU A 203 -12.25 -11.96 13.59
N ASN A 204 -11.03 -11.49 13.83
CA ASN A 204 -10.25 -11.81 15.04
C ASN A 204 -10.72 -11.06 16.30
N ILE A 205 -11.49 -9.96 16.15
CA ILE A 205 -11.92 -9.10 17.26
C ILE A 205 -13.44 -8.99 17.39
N ILE A 206 -14.19 -9.48 16.43
CA ILE A 206 -15.66 -9.49 16.46
C ILE A 206 -16.20 -10.91 16.24
N ARG A 207 -17.49 -11.09 16.54
CA ARG A 207 -18.15 -12.37 16.29
C ARG A 207 -18.14 -12.72 14.79
N THR A 208 -17.73 -13.94 14.46
CA THR A 208 -17.75 -14.47 13.09
C THR A 208 -19.11 -14.24 12.42
N GLY A 209 -19.08 -13.71 11.20
CA GLY A 209 -20.28 -13.40 10.41
C GLY A 209 -21.05 -12.15 10.85
N ALA A 210 -20.58 -11.40 11.88
CA ALA A 210 -21.27 -10.21 12.35
C ALA A 210 -21.36 -9.10 11.30
N LEU A 211 -20.40 -9.03 10.38
CA LEU A 211 -20.35 -8.04 9.29
C LEU A 211 -20.89 -8.59 7.96
N GLY A 212 -21.55 -9.75 7.99
CA GLY A 212 -22.24 -10.30 6.81
C GLY A 212 -23.47 -9.47 6.43
N GLY A 213 -24.00 -9.72 5.23
CA GLY A 213 -25.22 -9.08 4.74
C GLY A 213 -24.97 -7.96 3.74
N ARG A 214 -25.80 -6.91 3.78
CA ARG A 214 -25.78 -5.82 2.79
C ARG A 214 -24.79 -4.74 3.18
N GLY A 215 -24.30 -3.97 2.18
CA GLY A 215 -23.51 -2.75 2.38
C GLY A 215 -22.01 -2.99 2.48
N ASP A 216 -21.51 -4.20 2.22
CA ASP A 216 -20.09 -4.54 2.29
C ASP A 216 -19.45 -4.17 3.66
N LEU A 217 -20.16 -4.54 4.75
CA LEU A 217 -19.76 -4.16 6.11
C LEU A 217 -18.38 -4.69 6.51
N GLY A 218 -17.95 -5.81 5.93
CA GLY A 218 -16.59 -6.33 6.11
C GLY A 218 -15.53 -5.31 5.70
N ASN A 219 -15.76 -4.63 4.58
CA ASN A 219 -14.87 -3.60 4.08
C ASN A 219 -15.06 -2.26 4.84
N ILE A 220 -16.28 -1.69 4.82
CA ILE A 220 -16.50 -0.31 5.33
C ILE A 220 -16.47 -0.19 6.86
N ILE A 221 -16.63 -1.29 7.58
CA ILE A 221 -16.53 -1.33 9.06
C ILE A 221 -15.36 -2.20 9.50
N GLY A 222 -15.26 -3.42 8.99
CA GLY A 222 -14.27 -4.39 9.43
C GLY A 222 -12.84 -3.93 9.23
N ASN A 223 -12.50 -3.47 8.04
CA ASN A 223 -11.14 -3.01 7.75
C ASN A 223 -10.72 -1.79 8.60
N PRO A 224 -11.51 -0.70 8.70
CA PRO A 224 -11.17 0.41 9.59
C PRO A 224 -11.16 0.00 11.08
N LEU A 225 -11.99 -0.95 11.49
CA LEU A 225 -12.01 -1.46 12.87
C LEU A 225 -10.72 -2.19 13.22
N GLU A 226 -10.24 -3.10 12.34
CA GLU A 226 -8.96 -3.79 12.55
C GLU A 226 -7.81 -2.80 12.61
N THR A 227 -7.77 -1.81 11.70
CA THR A 227 -6.75 -0.75 11.71
C THR A 227 -6.75 0.03 13.02
N THR A 228 -7.94 0.41 13.51
CA THR A 228 -8.11 1.11 14.79
C THR A 228 -7.59 0.28 15.95
N TYR A 229 -7.98 -0.99 16.01
CA TYR A 229 -7.57 -1.91 17.05
C TYR A 229 -6.05 -2.11 17.05
N PHE A 230 -5.47 -2.40 15.91
CA PHE A 230 -4.02 -2.56 15.72
C PHE A 230 -3.24 -1.33 16.22
N LEU A 231 -3.58 -0.13 15.76
CA LEU A 231 -2.90 1.10 16.18
C LEU A 231 -3.05 1.37 17.67
N SER A 232 -4.25 1.12 18.22
CA SER A 232 -4.51 1.28 19.65
C SER A 232 -3.67 0.31 20.49
N ARG A 233 -3.52 -0.94 20.03
CA ARG A 233 -2.65 -1.93 20.69
C ARG A 233 -1.19 -1.49 20.66
N LEU A 234 -0.68 -1.00 19.51
CA LEU A 234 0.70 -0.50 19.44
C LEU A 234 0.96 0.68 20.38
N ILE A 235 -0.02 1.59 20.55
CA ILE A 235 0.07 2.70 21.48
C ILE A 235 0.05 2.18 22.93
N PHE A 236 -1.04 1.53 23.33
CA PHE A 236 -1.31 1.24 24.74
C PHE A 236 -0.47 0.11 25.32
N ASP A 237 0.08 -0.78 24.48
CA ASP A 237 1.05 -1.80 24.89
C ASP A 237 2.51 -1.32 24.78
N GLY A 238 2.73 -0.02 24.48
CA GLY A 238 4.04 0.63 24.53
C GLY A 238 5.01 0.21 23.41
N VAL A 239 4.54 -0.29 22.26
CA VAL A 239 5.43 -0.66 21.14
C VAL A 239 6.22 0.55 20.65
N PHE A 240 5.56 1.69 20.51
CA PHE A 240 6.21 2.93 20.06
C PHE A 240 7.24 3.48 21.05
N ASP A 241 7.11 3.16 22.34
CA ASP A 241 8.12 3.52 23.36
C ASP A 241 9.32 2.58 23.31
N ARG A 242 9.08 1.27 23.11
CA ARG A 242 10.16 0.30 22.89
C ARG A 242 10.97 0.58 21.64
N PHE A 243 10.31 1.12 20.60
CA PHE A 243 10.93 1.41 19.30
C PHE A 243 10.66 2.87 18.87
N PRO A 244 11.34 3.85 19.46
CA PRO A 244 11.01 5.28 19.30
C PRO A 244 11.26 5.83 17.89
N THR A 245 12.04 5.15 17.06
CA THR A 245 12.28 5.52 15.65
C THR A 245 11.31 4.86 14.66
N LEU A 246 10.49 3.91 15.15
CA LEU A 246 9.52 3.19 14.32
C LEU A 246 8.50 4.14 13.70
N LYS A 247 8.23 3.95 12.40
CA LYS A 247 7.17 4.63 11.65
C LYS A 247 6.20 3.59 11.11
N VAL A 248 4.92 3.80 11.36
CA VAL A 248 3.83 2.93 10.90
C VAL A 248 2.85 3.75 10.06
N GLY A 249 2.69 3.38 8.80
CA GLY A 249 1.63 3.89 7.94
C GLY A 249 0.42 2.98 8.02
N ALA A 250 -0.77 3.54 8.09
CA ALA A 250 -2.02 2.79 8.20
C ALA A 250 -2.97 3.14 7.07
N ALA A 251 -3.54 2.12 6.45
CA ALA A 251 -4.55 2.24 5.41
C ALA A 251 -5.86 2.85 5.93
N HIS A 252 -6.71 3.31 5.01
CA HIS A 252 -8.07 3.81 5.28
C HIS A 252 -8.09 4.91 6.34
N ALA A 253 -7.24 5.93 6.16
CA ALA A 253 -7.11 7.09 7.05
C ALA A 253 -6.79 6.74 8.51
N GLY A 254 -6.14 5.61 8.76
CA GLY A 254 -5.87 5.13 10.12
C GLY A 254 -7.11 4.55 10.83
N GLY A 255 -8.12 4.16 10.06
CA GLY A 255 -9.37 3.61 10.55
C GLY A 255 -10.20 4.66 11.30
N TYR A 256 -10.81 4.27 12.41
CA TYR A 256 -11.58 5.17 13.27
C TYR A 256 -10.71 5.87 14.32
N LEU A 257 -9.41 5.53 14.44
CA LEU A 257 -8.56 6.07 15.50
C LEU A 257 -8.51 7.60 15.48
N PRO A 258 -8.19 8.28 14.35
CA PRO A 258 -8.20 9.73 14.31
C PRO A 258 -9.60 10.32 14.49
N SER A 259 -10.64 9.68 13.96
CA SER A 259 -12.02 10.19 14.01
C SER A 259 -12.63 10.25 15.41
N TYR A 260 -12.16 9.41 16.34
CA TYR A 260 -12.65 9.36 17.72
C TYR A 260 -11.53 9.56 18.74
N PHE A 261 -10.51 10.31 18.35
CA PHE A 261 -9.24 10.39 19.05
C PHE A 261 -9.33 11.02 20.43
N GLY A 262 -10.24 11.99 20.67
CA GLY A 262 -10.39 12.65 21.96
C GLY A 262 -10.63 11.68 23.13
N ARG A 263 -11.38 10.59 22.89
CA ARG A 263 -11.58 9.53 23.90
C ARG A 263 -10.31 8.70 24.13
N THR A 264 -9.57 8.39 23.09
CA THR A 264 -8.29 7.69 23.14
C THR A 264 -7.26 8.49 23.94
N GLU A 265 -7.20 9.81 23.72
CA GLU A 265 -6.25 10.72 24.35
C GLU A 265 -6.36 10.75 25.89
N VAL A 266 -7.59 10.69 26.42
CA VAL A 266 -7.81 10.82 27.88
C VAL A 266 -7.98 9.48 28.60
N ALA A 267 -7.99 8.37 27.87
CA ALA A 267 -8.35 7.07 28.42
C ALA A 267 -7.49 6.68 29.63
N CYS A 268 -6.17 6.83 29.53
CA CYS A 268 -5.22 6.46 30.57
C CYS A 268 -5.30 7.39 31.80
N ASP A 269 -5.65 8.67 31.60
CA ASP A 269 -5.78 9.65 32.67
C ASP A 269 -7.00 9.37 33.57
N VAL A 270 -8.12 8.94 32.95
CA VAL A 270 -9.41 8.81 33.62
C VAL A 270 -9.81 7.36 33.97
N ARG A 271 -9.04 6.39 33.52
CA ARG A 271 -9.30 4.96 33.71
C ARG A 271 -8.11 4.27 34.35
N PRO A 272 -7.96 4.31 35.68
CA PRO A 272 -6.82 3.70 36.38
C PRO A 272 -6.62 2.20 36.06
N ASN A 273 -7.72 1.51 35.70
CA ASN A 273 -7.70 0.09 35.36
C ASN A 273 -7.37 -0.18 33.88
N ALA A 274 -7.11 0.86 33.06
CA ALA A 274 -6.76 0.69 31.64
C ALA A 274 -5.39 0.00 31.45
N LYS A 275 -4.52 0.03 32.48
CA LYS A 275 -3.19 -0.63 32.47
C LYS A 275 -2.33 -0.20 31.27
N CYS A 276 -2.41 1.07 30.90
CA CYS A 276 -1.65 1.61 29.79
C CYS A 276 -0.15 1.47 30.03
N ALA A 277 0.59 0.93 29.06
CA ALA A 277 2.04 0.82 29.12
C ALA A 277 2.77 1.96 28.39
N ASN A 278 2.04 2.79 27.64
CA ASN A 278 2.62 3.95 26.95
C ASN A 278 3.10 5.00 27.94
N THR A 279 4.26 5.62 27.62
CA THR A 279 4.90 6.66 28.45
C THR A 279 4.55 8.07 28.01
N LYS A 280 4.16 8.24 26.74
CA LYS A 280 3.74 9.51 26.15
C LYS A 280 2.23 9.55 25.98
N ARG A 281 1.69 10.75 25.76
CA ARG A 281 0.29 10.88 25.39
C ARG A 281 0.03 10.27 24.01
N PRO A 282 -1.11 9.62 23.76
CA PRO A 282 -1.47 9.04 22.48
C PRO A 282 -1.26 9.99 21.28
N ARG A 283 -1.54 11.28 21.46
CA ARG A 283 -1.36 12.30 20.42
C ARG A 283 0.09 12.47 19.97
N GLU A 284 1.04 12.25 20.84
CA GLU A 284 2.45 12.36 20.49
C GLU A 284 2.87 11.26 19.49
N TYR A 285 2.38 10.03 19.66
CA TYR A 285 2.60 8.95 18.69
C TYR A 285 1.86 9.22 17.37
N LEU A 286 0.61 9.68 17.45
CA LEU A 286 -0.19 10.01 16.29
C LEU A 286 0.47 11.07 15.40
N ARG A 287 1.13 12.05 16.02
CA ARG A 287 1.80 13.17 15.32
C ARG A 287 3.27 12.94 14.99
N SER A 288 3.83 11.79 15.36
CA SER A 288 5.26 11.54 15.14
C SER A 288 5.58 10.19 14.53
N GLN A 289 4.88 9.12 14.89
CA GLN A 289 5.22 7.75 14.51
C GLN A 289 4.16 7.08 13.62
N ILE A 290 2.94 7.60 13.61
CA ILE A 290 1.82 7.06 12.83
C ILE A 290 1.56 7.96 11.62
N LEU A 291 1.43 7.36 10.45
CA LEU A 291 0.95 8.00 9.23
C LEU A 291 -0.39 7.40 8.82
N ALA A 292 -1.22 8.17 8.13
CA ALA A 292 -2.47 7.70 7.57
C ALA A 292 -2.60 8.14 6.11
N ASP A 293 -3.26 7.33 5.29
CA ASP A 293 -3.56 7.72 3.92
C ASP A 293 -4.77 8.67 3.83
N THR A 294 -5.01 9.21 2.63
CA THR A 294 -6.06 10.20 2.38
C THR A 294 -7.44 9.60 2.14
N MET A 295 -7.70 8.33 2.47
CA MET A 295 -8.96 7.67 2.12
C MET A 295 -10.12 8.02 3.05
N VAL A 296 -10.49 9.29 3.06
CA VAL A 296 -11.60 9.86 3.87
C VAL A 296 -12.83 10.28 3.05
N PHE A 297 -12.70 10.43 1.74
CA PHE A 297 -13.74 10.72 0.74
C PHE A 297 -14.63 11.95 1.01
N SER A 298 -14.21 12.85 1.91
CA SER A 298 -14.92 14.13 2.17
C SER A 298 -13.96 15.21 2.65
N ASP A 299 -14.32 16.48 2.42
CA ASP A 299 -13.54 17.63 2.88
C ASP A 299 -13.44 17.68 4.40
N GLU A 300 -14.54 17.40 5.10
CA GLU A 300 -14.58 17.38 6.56
C GLU A 300 -13.76 16.22 7.14
N GLY A 301 -13.79 15.06 6.50
CA GLY A 301 -12.94 13.93 6.88
C GLY A 301 -11.45 14.29 6.78
N LEU A 302 -11.04 14.93 5.68
CA LEU A 302 -9.66 15.39 5.51
C LEU A 302 -9.29 16.49 6.52
N ARG A 303 -10.18 17.46 6.75
CA ARG A 303 -9.99 18.54 7.72
C ARG A 303 -9.74 17.98 9.12
N HIS A 304 -10.58 17.05 9.55
CA HIS A 304 -10.47 16.40 10.85
C HIS A 304 -9.17 15.60 10.97
N LEU A 305 -8.85 14.82 9.94
CA LEU A 305 -7.62 14.02 9.89
C LEU A 305 -6.36 14.91 10.05
N VAL A 306 -6.32 16.04 9.31
CA VAL A 306 -5.22 17.02 9.40
C VAL A 306 -5.17 17.68 10.78
N ALA A 307 -6.32 18.03 11.37
CA ALA A 307 -6.38 18.65 12.69
C ALA A 307 -5.83 17.73 13.80
N GLU A 308 -6.11 16.42 13.71
CA GLU A 308 -5.66 15.44 14.69
C GLU A 308 -4.19 15.04 14.49
N MET A 309 -3.77 14.75 13.26
CA MET A 309 -2.47 14.16 12.96
C MET A 309 -1.41 15.20 12.54
N GLY A 310 -1.84 16.29 11.90
CA GLY A 310 -0.94 17.21 11.18
C GLY A 310 -0.64 16.73 9.76
N ALA A 311 -0.48 17.67 8.82
CA ALA A 311 -0.26 17.39 7.40
C ALA A 311 0.99 16.51 7.13
N ASN A 312 1.99 16.57 8.00
CA ASN A 312 3.23 15.78 7.87
C ASN A 312 3.03 14.28 8.13
N GLN A 313 1.92 13.88 8.72
CA GLN A 313 1.58 12.47 9.01
C GLN A 313 0.52 11.93 8.04
N ILE A 314 0.11 12.71 7.05
CA ILE A 314 -0.87 12.29 6.06
C ILE A 314 -0.16 12.09 4.72
N VAL A 315 -0.51 11.01 4.04
CA VAL A 315 0.07 10.59 2.77
C VAL A 315 -1.03 10.22 1.78
N TYR A 316 -0.80 10.45 0.49
CA TYR A 316 -1.79 10.11 -0.52
C TYR A 316 -1.90 8.59 -0.70
N GLY A 317 -3.14 8.08 -0.83
CA GLY A 317 -3.44 6.68 -1.08
C GLY A 317 -4.69 6.51 -1.94
N THR A 318 -4.73 5.46 -2.79
CA THR A 318 -5.84 5.21 -3.73
C THR A 318 -6.58 3.89 -3.49
N ASP A 319 -5.96 2.93 -2.83
CA ASP A 319 -6.48 1.57 -2.68
C ASP A 319 -6.70 0.86 -4.03
N VAL A 320 -5.85 1.19 -5.01
CA VAL A 320 -5.88 0.53 -6.31
C VAL A 320 -5.59 -0.98 -6.17
N PRO A 321 -6.34 -1.88 -6.82
CA PRO A 321 -7.21 -1.67 -7.98
C PRO A 321 -8.70 -1.54 -7.67
N PHE A 322 -9.06 -1.30 -6.44
CA PHE A 322 -10.46 -1.12 -6.07
C PHE A 322 -10.96 0.25 -6.55
N ASN A 323 -12.20 0.32 -7.01
CA ASN A 323 -12.74 1.49 -7.71
C ASN A 323 -13.24 2.58 -6.74
N TRP A 324 -12.45 2.92 -5.73
CA TRP A 324 -12.73 4.04 -4.85
C TRP A 324 -12.52 5.38 -5.57
N PRO A 325 -13.29 6.43 -5.25
CA PRO A 325 -13.04 7.78 -5.76
C PRO A 325 -11.63 8.25 -5.39
N LEU A 326 -10.95 8.92 -6.33
CA LEU A 326 -9.65 9.51 -6.04
C LEU A 326 -9.78 10.69 -5.09
N THR A 327 -9.02 10.67 -4.00
CA THR A 327 -8.99 11.77 -3.01
C THR A 327 -8.09 12.94 -3.43
N LEU A 328 -7.42 12.84 -4.57
CA LEU A 328 -6.53 13.85 -5.11
C LEU A 328 -7.18 15.24 -5.20
N ASP A 329 -8.39 15.30 -5.76
CA ASP A 329 -9.11 16.56 -5.93
C ASP A 329 -9.59 17.14 -4.59
N ILE A 330 -9.88 16.29 -3.59
CA ILE A 330 -10.21 16.73 -2.22
C ILE A 330 -8.99 17.47 -1.63
N VAL A 331 -7.80 16.90 -1.73
CA VAL A 331 -6.57 17.55 -1.25
C VAL A 331 -6.29 18.85 -2.01
N LEU A 332 -6.40 18.84 -3.34
CA LEU A 332 -6.12 20.02 -4.16
C LEU A 332 -7.08 21.18 -3.87
N LYS A 333 -8.37 20.90 -3.68
CA LYS A 333 -9.43 21.90 -3.44
C LYS A 333 -9.55 22.34 -1.98
N ALA A 334 -8.93 21.63 -1.03
CA ALA A 334 -9.02 21.94 0.39
C ALA A 334 -8.51 23.36 0.69
N SER A 335 -9.42 24.27 1.03
CA SER A 335 -9.09 25.68 1.33
C SER A 335 -8.39 25.86 2.67
N PHE A 336 -8.50 24.91 3.57
CA PHE A 336 -7.86 24.89 4.89
C PHE A 336 -6.41 24.40 4.86
N LEU A 337 -5.93 23.87 3.73
CA LEU A 337 -4.54 23.44 3.55
C LEU A 337 -3.72 24.51 2.85
N SER A 338 -2.53 24.79 3.38
CA SER A 338 -1.54 25.57 2.67
C SER A 338 -1.01 24.82 1.43
N GLU A 339 -0.39 25.51 0.50
CA GLU A 339 0.28 24.90 -0.66
C GLU A 339 1.36 23.91 -0.24
N ALA A 340 2.06 24.22 0.85
CA ALA A 340 3.06 23.35 1.43
C ALA A 340 2.46 22.07 1.99
N ASP A 341 1.32 22.15 2.70
CA ASP A 341 0.61 20.98 3.22
C ASP A 341 0.10 20.08 2.10
N LYS A 342 -0.51 20.67 1.06
CA LYS A 342 -0.96 19.93 -0.12
C LYS A 342 0.20 19.19 -0.80
N THR A 343 1.34 19.87 -0.98
CA THR A 343 2.54 19.28 -1.56
C THR A 343 3.09 18.15 -0.68
N ALA A 344 3.11 18.33 0.64
CA ALA A 344 3.56 17.32 1.58
C ALA A 344 2.67 16.07 1.52
N ILE A 345 1.35 16.23 1.57
CA ILE A 345 0.36 15.14 1.55
C ILE A 345 0.42 14.37 0.22
N LEU A 346 0.45 15.06 -0.93
CA LEU A 346 0.39 14.40 -2.23
C LEU A 346 1.63 13.58 -2.55
N GLY A 347 2.81 14.01 -2.09
CA GLY A 347 4.03 13.26 -2.39
C GLY A 347 5.22 13.56 -1.49
N GLY A 348 5.37 14.80 -1.00
CA GLY A 348 6.57 15.22 -0.28
C GLY A 348 6.90 14.35 0.95
N ASN A 349 5.89 13.95 1.71
CA ASN A 349 6.06 13.07 2.86
C ASN A 349 6.61 11.70 2.46
N LEU A 350 6.01 11.07 1.43
CA LEU A 350 6.44 9.75 0.95
C LEU A 350 7.76 9.79 0.20
N MET A 351 8.03 10.83 -0.60
CA MET A 351 9.33 10.96 -1.27
C MET A 351 10.48 10.96 -0.26
N ARG A 352 10.30 11.69 0.86
CA ARG A 352 11.29 11.72 1.95
C ARG A 352 11.38 10.37 2.67
N LEU A 353 10.26 9.79 3.07
CA LEU A 353 10.21 8.55 3.86
C LEU A 353 10.70 7.35 3.06
N LEU A 354 10.28 7.24 1.79
CA LEU A 354 10.64 6.12 0.90
C LEU A 354 11.90 6.40 0.08
N ARG A 355 12.58 7.54 0.33
CA ARG A 355 13.82 7.94 -0.37
C ARG A 355 13.69 7.87 -1.90
N ILE A 356 12.54 8.33 -2.43
CA ILE A 356 12.29 8.50 -3.86
C ILE A 356 13.01 9.77 -4.32
N ARG A 357 13.80 9.66 -5.40
CA ARG A 357 14.60 10.76 -5.96
C ARG A 357 14.04 11.27 -7.27
#